data_b114f06fa26e7bad483f4bb90e0079a5
#
_entry.id   b114f06fa26e7bad483f4bb90e0079a5
#
_cell.length_a   1.000
_cell.length_b   1.000
_cell.length_c   1.000
_cell.angle_alpha   90.00
_cell.angle_beta   90.00
_cell.angle_gamma   90.00
#
_symmetry.space_group_name_H-M   'P 1'
#
loop_
_entity.id
_entity.type
_entity.pdbx_description
1 polymer ?
#
loop_
_entity_poly.entity_id
_entity_poly.type
_entity_poly.pdbx_seq_one_letter_code
_entity_poly.pdbx_strand_id
1 'polypeptide(L)'
;MALTPGDFDFSRSELKVTKSYQRLHGRDVVTPPKTPKFVRTIVMPKFLTDELEQWVGSLPTGEDERIFTFTKAKLHHELDCGCKISHVKRIRIHDLRHSHVSLLIEMGFSAVAIAERLGHESSDVTFRYAHLFPDKQGEMARALDATRAGI
;
A
#
# COMPACT_ATOMS: atom_id res chain seq x y z
N MET A 1 5.85 -4.03 11.82
CA MET A 1 5.72 -4.64 10.48
C MET A 1 6.58 -5.89 10.40
N ALA A 2 6.27 -6.83 9.50
CA ALA A 2 6.97 -8.13 9.41
C ALA A 2 8.05 -8.17 8.32
N LEU A 3 8.24 -7.09 7.57
CA LEU A 3 9.16 -7.04 6.43
C LEU A 3 10.62 -7.27 6.85
N THR A 4 11.32 -8.03 6.03
CA THR A 4 12.75 -8.35 6.13
C THR A 4 13.44 -7.96 4.82
N PRO A 5 14.78 -7.81 4.75
CA PRO A 5 15.47 -7.56 3.49
C PRO A 5 15.12 -8.56 2.39
N GLY A 6 15.01 -9.86 2.71
CA GLY A 6 14.64 -10.91 1.75
C GLY A 6 13.24 -10.83 1.16
N ASP A 7 12.37 -9.92 1.64
CA ASP A 7 11.06 -9.69 1.03
C ASP A 7 11.12 -8.77 -0.20
N PHE A 8 12.27 -8.10 -0.45
CA PHE A 8 12.46 -7.17 -1.56
C PHE A 8 13.22 -7.81 -2.71
N ASP A 9 12.72 -7.65 -3.90
CA ASP A 9 13.45 -7.91 -5.15
C ASP A 9 13.69 -6.56 -5.83
N PHE A 10 14.81 -5.94 -5.53
CA PHE A 10 15.15 -4.61 -6.05
C PHE A 10 15.39 -4.62 -7.56
N SER A 11 15.87 -5.75 -8.11
CA SER A 11 16.10 -5.89 -9.55
C SER A 11 14.79 -5.84 -10.35
N ARG A 12 13.70 -6.34 -9.77
CA ARG A 12 12.36 -6.34 -10.35
C ARG A 12 11.44 -5.26 -9.80
N SER A 13 11.92 -4.46 -8.85
CA SER A 13 11.12 -3.47 -8.12
C SER A 13 9.91 -4.10 -7.42
N GLU A 14 10.05 -5.29 -6.88
CA GLU A 14 8.97 -6.06 -6.26
C GLU A 14 9.14 -6.16 -4.75
N LEU A 15 8.02 -6.09 -4.03
CA LEU A 15 7.91 -6.34 -2.60
C LEU A 15 6.93 -7.48 -2.36
N LYS A 16 7.39 -8.55 -1.72
CA LYS A 16 6.56 -9.70 -1.33
C LYS A 16 5.98 -9.52 0.07
N VAL A 17 4.68 -9.51 0.19
CA VAL A 17 3.97 -9.45 1.47
C VAL A 17 3.46 -10.85 1.81
N THR A 18 4.23 -11.58 2.61
CA THR A 18 3.98 -12.99 2.94
C THR A 18 3.79 -13.24 4.44
N LYS A 19 4.03 -12.21 5.25
CA LYS A 19 4.10 -12.32 6.71
C LYS A 19 3.22 -11.26 7.38
N SER A 20 2.68 -11.61 8.55
CA SER A 20 1.97 -10.72 9.45
C SER A 20 2.73 -10.61 10.77
N TYR A 21 2.72 -9.43 11.39
CA TYR A 21 3.37 -9.18 12.66
C TYR A 21 2.36 -8.71 13.70
N GLN A 22 2.43 -9.32 14.86
CA GLN A 22 1.67 -8.92 16.05
C GLN A 22 2.60 -8.91 17.27
N ARG A 23 2.27 -8.08 18.24
CA ARG A 23 2.92 -8.12 19.56
C ARG A 23 1.91 -8.62 20.58
N LEU A 24 2.12 -9.84 21.07
CA LEU A 24 1.23 -10.51 22.00
C LEU A 24 1.97 -10.71 23.34
N HIS A 25 1.38 -10.22 24.42
CA HIS A 25 1.96 -10.35 25.77
C HIS A 25 3.43 -9.92 25.88
N GLY A 26 3.78 -8.81 25.16
CA GLY A 26 5.15 -8.27 25.15
C GLY A 26 6.12 -9.01 24.21
N ARG A 27 5.71 -10.11 23.56
CA ARG A 27 6.52 -10.87 22.61
C ARG A 27 6.14 -10.55 21.17
N ASP A 28 7.15 -10.48 20.33
CA ASP A 28 6.97 -10.30 18.89
C ASP A 28 6.63 -11.64 18.25
N VAL A 29 5.51 -11.69 17.53
CA VAL A 29 5.02 -12.91 16.85
C VAL A 29 4.86 -12.59 15.37
N VAL A 30 5.56 -13.34 14.53
CA VAL A 30 5.42 -13.31 13.08
C VAL A 30 4.68 -14.56 12.65
N THR A 31 3.60 -14.41 11.90
CA THR A 31 2.76 -15.50 11.43
C THR A 31 2.50 -15.35 9.93
N PRO A 32 2.14 -16.42 9.23
CA PRO A 32 1.53 -16.31 7.92
C PRO A 32 0.29 -15.40 7.98
N PRO A 33 -0.09 -14.74 6.90
CA PRO A 33 -1.34 -14.00 6.83
C PRO A 33 -2.55 -14.90 7.08
N LYS A 34 -3.63 -14.34 7.62
CA LYS A 34 -4.85 -15.08 7.97
C LYS A 34 -5.54 -15.73 6.77
N THR A 35 -5.40 -15.15 5.59
CA THR A 35 -5.98 -15.69 4.34
C THR A 35 -4.95 -15.65 3.22
N PRO A 36 -5.03 -16.57 2.24
CA PRO A 36 -4.12 -16.60 1.08
C PRO A 36 -4.09 -15.29 0.28
N LYS A 37 -5.20 -14.56 0.21
CA LYS A 37 -5.29 -13.27 -0.51
C LYS A 37 -4.42 -12.16 0.08
N PHE A 38 -3.99 -12.28 1.33
CA PHE A 38 -3.02 -11.34 1.89
C PHE A 38 -1.59 -11.57 1.41
N VAL A 39 -1.29 -12.78 0.89
CA VAL A 39 -0.02 -13.04 0.21
C VAL A 39 -0.06 -12.40 -1.16
N ARG A 40 0.81 -11.44 -1.39
CA ARG A 40 0.84 -10.71 -2.66
C ARG A 40 2.22 -10.13 -2.94
N THR A 41 2.48 -9.89 -4.21
CA THR A 41 3.61 -9.12 -4.69
C THR A 41 3.13 -7.73 -5.10
N ILE A 42 3.84 -6.70 -4.65
CA ILE A 42 3.56 -5.31 -4.99
C ILE A 42 4.71 -4.79 -5.83
N VAL A 43 4.43 -4.33 -7.04
CA VAL A 43 5.42 -3.60 -7.86
C VAL A 43 5.55 -2.19 -7.29
N MET A 44 6.77 -1.81 -6.96
CA MET A 44 7.10 -0.49 -6.40
C MET A 44 7.46 0.50 -7.51
N PRO A 45 7.19 1.80 -7.33
CA PRO A 45 7.75 2.83 -8.21
C PRO A 45 9.28 2.84 -8.12
N LYS A 46 9.94 3.12 -9.23
CA LYS A 46 11.41 3.09 -9.31
C LYS A 46 12.10 3.95 -8.26
N PHE A 47 11.61 5.19 -8.05
CA PHE A 47 12.19 6.09 -7.04
C PHE A 47 12.15 5.47 -5.63
N LEU A 48 11.05 4.81 -5.27
CA LEU A 48 10.91 4.16 -3.96
C LEU A 48 11.80 2.92 -3.85
N THR A 49 11.96 2.17 -4.95
CA THR A 49 12.87 1.03 -5.01
C THR A 49 14.30 1.46 -4.72
N ASP A 50 14.77 2.53 -5.37
CA ASP A 50 16.14 3.03 -5.23
C ASP A 50 16.41 3.55 -3.80
N GLU A 51 15.46 4.30 -3.22
CA GLU A 51 15.55 4.77 -1.84
C GLU A 51 15.58 3.60 -0.84
N LEU A 52 14.71 2.61 -1.03
CA LEU A 52 14.65 1.44 -0.15
C LEU A 52 15.88 0.55 -0.28
N GLU A 53 16.42 0.36 -1.47
CA GLU A 53 17.65 -0.41 -1.69
C GLU A 53 18.82 0.18 -0.93
N GLN A 54 19.03 1.49 -1.05
CA GLN A 54 20.07 2.21 -0.31
C GLN A 54 19.85 2.11 1.21
N TRP A 55 18.63 2.34 1.66
CA TRP A 55 18.33 2.31 3.08
C TRP A 55 18.47 0.91 3.67
N VAL A 56 17.89 -0.12 3.05
CA VAL A 56 17.98 -1.52 3.50
C VAL A 56 19.43 -1.99 3.49
N GLY A 57 20.20 -1.65 2.44
CA GLY A 57 21.63 -1.97 2.35
C GLY A 57 22.49 -1.30 3.41
N SER A 58 22.04 -0.20 4.02
CA SER A 58 22.72 0.48 5.12
C SER A 58 22.42 -0.11 6.50
N LEU A 59 21.42 -0.97 6.62
CA LEU A 59 21.02 -1.55 7.90
C LEU A 59 21.94 -2.72 8.28
N PRO A 60 22.38 -2.83 9.55
CA PRO A 60 23.13 -3.98 10.06
C PRO A 60 22.17 -5.15 10.35
N THR A 61 21.36 -5.55 9.36
CA THR A 61 20.25 -6.50 9.54
C THR A 61 20.46 -7.68 8.60
N GLY A 62 20.33 -8.90 9.13
CA GLY A 62 20.34 -10.12 8.31
C GLY A 62 19.12 -10.24 7.38
N GLU A 63 19.22 -11.08 6.35
CA GLU A 63 18.16 -11.24 5.35
C GLU A 63 16.77 -11.59 5.93
N ASP A 64 16.75 -12.35 7.01
CA ASP A 64 15.51 -12.82 7.67
C ASP A 64 15.13 -11.97 8.89
N GLU A 65 15.89 -10.94 9.21
CA GLU A 65 15.62 -10.09 10.35
C GLU A 65 14.67 -8.94 9.97
N ARG A 66 13.78 -8.57 10.90
CA ARG A 66 12.82 -7.48 10.63
C ARG A 66 13.50 -6.12 10.55
N ILE A 67 13.31 -5.42 9.46
CA ILE A 67 13.83 -4.07 9.26
C ILE A 67 13.08 -3.00 10.08
N PHE A 68 11.81 -3.24 10.45
CA PHE A 68 11.00 -2.31 11.24
C PHE A 68 10.83 -2.86 12.67
N THR A 69 11.77 -2.56 13.54
CA THR A 69 11.79 -3.02 14.94
C THR A 69 11.14 -2.05 15.93
N PHE A 70 10.80 -0.85 15.49
CA PHE A 70 10.21 0.18 16.34
C PHE A 70 8.75 -0.12 16.72
N THR A 71 8.33 0.46 17.83
CA THR A 71 6.98 0.30 18.38
C THR A 71 5.95 1.16 17.63
N LYS A 72 4.66 0.83 17.79
CA LYS A 72 3.57 1.64 17.28
C LYS A 72 3.61 3.07 17.86
N ALA A 73 4.00 3.23 19.12
CA ALA A 73 4.12 4.53 19.76
C ALA A 73 5.20 5.40 19.08
N LYS A 74 6.35 4.81 18.73
CA LYS A 74 7.41 5.51 17.98
C LYS A 74 6.88 6.00 16.63
N LEU A 75 6.15 5.17 15.89
CA LEU A 75 5.59 5.54 14.60
C LEU A 75 4.59 6.71 14.71
N HIS A 76 3.74 6.72 15.75
CA HIS A 76 2.84 7.84 16.02
C HIS A 76 3.62 9.12 16.35
N HIS A 77 4.66 9.01 17.17
CA HIS A 77 5.50 10.14 17.55
C HIS A 77 6.19 10.77 16.31
N GLU A 78 6.78 9.96 15.44
CA GLU A 78 7.42 10.45 14.21
C GLU A 78 6.41 11.15 13.28
N LEU A 79 5.20 10.57 13.14
CA LEU A 79 4.15 11.20 12.35
C LEU A 79 3.70 12.54 12.96
N ASP A 80 3.59 12.63 14.28
CA ASP A 80 3.25 13.87 14.99
C ASP A 80 4.32 14.95 14.79
N CYS A 81 5.60 14.57 14.91
CA CYS A 81 6.72 15.47 14.66
C CYS A 81 6.76 15.96 13.21
N GLY A 82 6.62 15.04 12.25
CA GLY A 82 6.60 15.38 10.84
C GLY A 82 5.46 16.35 10.48
N CYS A 83 4.25 16.10 11.00
CA CYS A 83 3.11 16.99 10.77
C CYS A 83 3.30 18.38 11.38
N LYS A 84 3.93 18.47 12.56
CA LYS A 84 4.24 19.77 13.19
C LYS A 84 5.26 20.57 12.40
N ILE A 85 6.30 19.92 11.90
CA ILE A 85 7.38 20.58 11.13
C ILE A 85 6.87 21.04 9.76
N SER A 86 6.10 20.20 9.08
CA SER A 86 5.59 20.46 7.73
C SER A 86 4.31 21.27 7.71
N HIS A 87 3.70 21.57 8.87
CA HIS A 87 2.39 22.22 8.99
C HIS A 87 1.25 21.48 8.25
N VAL A 88 1.42 20.19 7.98
CA VAL A 88 0.40 19.34 7.36
C VAL A 88 -0.57 18.84 8.42
N LYS A 89 -1.86 18.77 8.06
CA LYS A 89 -2.90 18.25 8.95
C LYS A 89 -2.55 16.84 9.42
N ARG A 90 -2.60 16.63 10.74
CA ARG A 90 -2.40 15.31 11.36
C ARG A 90 -3.53 14.36 10.97
N ILE A 91 -3.17 13.21 10.41
CA ILE A 91 -4.08 12.10 10.09
C ILE A 91 -3.67 10.85 10.88
N ARG A 92 -4.55 9.85 10.99
CA ARG A 92 -4.20 8.57 11.61
C ARG A 92 -3.28 7.78 10.67
N ILE A 93 -2.43 6.91 11.20
CA ILE A 93 -1.56 6.04 10.37
C ILE A 93 -2.37 5.21 9.36
N HIS A 94 -3.57 4.75 9.75
CA HIS A 94 -4.45 4.01 8.83
C HIS A 94 -4.99 4.89 7.69
N ASP A 95 -5.10 6.18 7.91
CA ASP A 95 -5.58 7.11 6.88
C ASP A 95 -4.56 7.28 5.73
N LEU A 96 -3.28 6.95 5.94
CA LEU A 96 -2.29 6.84 4.85
C LEU A 96 -2.73 5.81 3.80
N ARG A 97 -3.33 4.70 4.25
CA ARG A 97 -3.91 3.71 3.33
C ARG A 97 -5.12 4.28 2.59
N HIS A 98 -5.99 5.04 3.26
CA HIS A 98 -7.11 5.71 2.62
C HIS A 98 -6.63 6.73 1.59
N SER A 99 -5.63 7.54 1.92
CA SER A 99 -5.02 8.50 0.99
C SER A 99 -4.44 7.83 -0.25
N HIS A 100 -3.78 6.67 -0.08
CA HIS A 100 -3.26 5.89 -1.21
C HIS A 100 -4.39 5.37 -2.12
N VAL A 101 -5.51 4.91 -1.55
CA VAL A 101 -6.69 4.50 -2.33
C VAL A 101 -7.24 5.69 -3.13
N SER A 102 -7.45 6.83 -2.47
CA SER A 102 -7.99 8.03 -3.12
C SER A 102 -7.11 8.51 -4.27
N LEU A 103 -5.79 8.51 -4.07
CA LEU A 103 -4.82 8.86 -5.11
C LEU A 103 -4.91 7.93 -6.32
N LEU A 104 -4.99 6.62 -6.10
CA LEU A 104 -5.11 5.65 -7.20
C LEU A 104 -6.43 5.79 -7.96
N ILE A 105 -7.53 6.13 -7.27
CA ILE A 105 -8.81 6.44 -7.90
C ILE A 105 -8.70 7.69 -8.78
N GLU A 106 -8.09 8.76 -8.26
CA GLU A 106 -7.85 10.01 -8.99
C GLU A 106 -6.99 9.79 -10.23
N MET A 107 -6.01 8.89 -10.14
CA MET A 107 -5.18 8.46 -11.28
C MET A 107 -5.94 7.56 -12.30
N GLY A 108 -7.20 7.22 -12.05
CA GLY A 108 -8.07 6.49 -12.96
C GLY A 108 -7.97 4.96 -12.87
N PHE A 109 -7.30 4.41 -11.86
CA PHE A 109 -7.23 2.95 -11.68
C PHE A 109 -8.57 2.36 -11.24
N SER A 110 -8.86 1.14 -11.70
CA SER A 110 -10.09 0.45 -11.37
C SER A 110 -10.13 -0.02 -9.90
N ALA A 111 -11.34 -0.15 -9.34
CA ALA A 111 -11.54 -0.67 -7.99
C ALA A 111 -10.93 -2.08 -7.81
N VAL A 112 -10.95 -2.91 -8.85
CA VAL A 112 -10.38 -4.27 -8.83
C VAL A 112 -8.85 -4.20 -8.71
N ALA A 113 -8.18 -3.42 -9.55
CA ALA A 113 -6.72 -3.25 -9.51
C ALA A 113 -6.25 -2.69 -8.16
N ILE A 114 -7.00 -1.74 -7.59
CA ILE A 114 -6.72 -1.17 -6.27
C ILE A 114 -6.90 -2.23 -5.18
N ALA A 115 -7.95 -3.05 -5.23
CA ALA A 115 -8.21 -4.12 -4.27
C ALA A 115 -7.09 -5.18 -4.27
N GLU A 116 -6.63 -5.60 -5.44
CA GLU A 116 -5.49 -6.52 -5.60
C GLU A 116 -4.22 -5.95 -4.97
N ARG A 117 -3.85 -4.73 -5.32
CA ARG A 117 -2.66 -4.05 -4.78
C ARG A 117 -2.68 -3.97 -3.26
N LEU A 118 -3.84 -3.70 -2.68
CA LEU A 118 -4.02 -3.55 -1.24
C LEU A 118 -4.22 -4.87 -0.50
N GLY A 119 -4.48 -5.97 -1.21
CA GLY A 119 -4.80 -7.28 -0.63
C GLY A 119 -6.16 -7.27 0.07
N HIS A 120 -7.15 -6.61 -0.49
CA HIS A 120 -8.52 -6.70 0.02
C HIS A 120 -9.13 -8.05 -0.30
N GLU A 121 -9.84 -8.67 0.67
CA GLU A 121 -10.51 -9.95 0.47
C GLU A 121 -11.61 -9.89 -0.59
N SER A 122 -12.29 -8.73 -0.67
CA SER A 122 -13.26 -8.42 -1.71
C SER A 122 -13.08 -6.99 -2.20
N SER A 123 -13.53 -6.74 -3.42
CA SER A 123 -13.64 -5.38 -3.97
C SER A 123 -14.62 -4.50 -3.18
N ASP A 124 -15.51 -5.09 -2.36
CA ASP A 124 -16.48 -4.36 -1.53
C ASP A 124 -15.81 -3.35 -0.60
N VAL A 125 -14.62 -3.69 -0.07
CA VAL A 125 -13.84 -2.75 0.74
C VAL A 125 -13.43 -1.55 -0.09
N THR A 126 -13.09 -1.74 -1.37
CA THR A 126 -12.74 -0.65 -2.29
C THR A 126 -13.99 0.12 -2.73
N PHE A 127 -15.14 -0.52 -2.83
CA PHE A 127 -16.42 0.16 -3.13
C PHE A 127 -16.89 1.13 -2.05
N ARG A 128 -16.36 1.07 -0.83
CA ARG A 128 -16.59 2.14 0.17
C ARG A 128 -16.11 3.51 -0.31
N TYR A 129 -15.24 3.52 -1.32
CA TYR A 129 -14.74 4.71 -1.98
C TYR A 129 -15.46 4.99 -3.30
N ALA A 130 -16.59 4.33 -3.57
CA ALA A 130 -17.33 4.47 -4.83
C ALA A 130 -17.68 5.94 -5.16
N HIS A 131 -17.95 6.75 -4.13
CA HIS A 131 -18.22 8.18 -4.25
C HIS A 131 -17.02 9.02 -4.75
N LEU A 132 -15.81 8.46 -4.74
CA LEU A 132 -14.60 9.11 -5.27
C LEU A 132 -14.35 8.75 -6.74
N PHE A 133 -15.01 7.72 -7.27
CA PHE A 133 -14.88 7.39 -8.69
C PHE A 133 -15.67 8.42 -9.52
N PRO A 134 -15.07 8.96 -10.59
CA PRO A 134 -15.77 9.90 -11.45
C PRO A 134 -16.98 9.24 -12.11
N ASP A 135 -18.07 10.01 -12.23
CA ASP A 135 -19.22 9.57 -13.01
C ASP A 135 -18.85 9.57 -14.51
N LYS A 136 -18.76 8.37 -15.06
CA LYS A 136 -18.39 8.14 -16.48
C LYS A 136 -19.58 7.84 -17.39
N GLN A 137 -20.83 8.01 -16.91
CA GLN A 137 -22.01 7.69 -17.72
C GLN A 137 -22.03 8.45 -19.05
N GLY A 138 -21.75 9.76 -19.01
CA GLY A 138 -21.68 10.57 -20.21
C GLY A 138 -20.50 10.21 -21.13
N GLU A 139 -19.37 9.81 -20.59
CA GLU A 139 -18.23 9.34 -21.38
C GLU A 139 -18.55 8.01 -22.07
N MET A 140 -19.16 7.06 -21.35
CA MET A 140 -19.58 5.77 -21.90
C MET A 140 -20.58 5.96 -23.03
N ALA A 141 -21.58 6.83 -22.87
CA ALA A 141 -22.57 7.11 -23.90
C ALA A 141 -21.90 7.68 -25.17
N ARG A 142 -21.01 8.66 -25.02
CA ARG A 142 -20.27 9.24 -26.17
C ARG A 142 -19.36 8.21 -26.85
N ALA A 143 -18.70 7.35 -26.09
CA ALA A 143 -17.86 6.29 -26.63
C ALA A 143 -18.67 5.26 -27.45
N LEU A 144 -19.86 4.89 -26.97
CA LEU A 144 -20.78 4.01 -27.70
C LEU A 144 -21.26 4.65 -28.99
N ASP A 145 -21.62 5.93 -28.98
CA ASP A 145 -22.03 6.67 -30.17
C ASP A 145 -20.89 6.72 -31.20
N ALA A 146 -19.65 6.99 -30.77
CA ALA A 146 -18.49 7.01 -31.66
C ALA A 146 -18.22 5.64 -32.32
N THR A 147 -18.44 4.53 -31.58
CA THR A 147 -18.29 3.18 -32.12
C THR A 147 -19.31 2.91 -33.24
N ARG A 148 -20.52 3.45 -33.11
CA ARG A 148 -21.58 3.29 -34.13
C ARG A 148 -21.32 4.13 -35.37
N ALA A 149 -20.71 5.30 -35.22
CA ALA A 149 -20.41 6.21 -36.35
C ALA A 149 -19.25 5.71 -37.24
N GLY A 150 -18.47 4.71 -36.78
CA GLY A 150 -17.37 4.10 -37.52
C GLY A 150 -17.72 2.80 -38.27
N ILE A 151 -19.02 2.40 -38.25
CA ILE A 151 -19.59 1.30 -39.06
C ILE A 151 -20.39 1.89 -40.21
#